data_d6b0a885ec9ce482f943d73f1c84a51f
#
_entry.id   d6b0a885ec9ce482f943d73f1c84a51f
#
_cell.length_a   1.000
_cell.length_b   1.000
_cell.length_c   1.000
_cell.angle_alpha   90.00
_cell.angle_beta   90.00
_cell.angle_gamma   90.00
#
_symmetry.space_group_name_H-M   'P 1'
#
loop_
_entity.id
_entity.type
_entity.pdbx_description
1 polymer ?
#
loop_
_entity_poly.entity_id
_entity_poly.type
_entity_poly.pdbx_seq_one_letter_code
_entity_poly.pdbx_strand_id
1 'polypeptide(L)'
;MTETTPTPARTRELNLLHRISQVLGFDLSLSDVLQVIVSVTADLMESKIVSILLYDESGRSLSIAATQSLSPVYRDKPDVSVDKSVSGRALLTKAPQVIADVQIDETFGFRDVAKQEGIVSMLSVPMLIRGQAIGVINSYAHQPRNYSEDDIKMLSLVASQAAIAIENARLQAATAAFQEDLENRKLVAKAKAVLMKKKGMDEPAAHRFIQKESMNRRKPMREIAEAILLSEDMQTPGQ
;
A
#
# COMPACT_ATOMS: atom_id res chain seq x y z
N MET A 1 3.83 -16.63 -43.22
CA MET A 1 3.72 -16.32 -41.78
C MET A 1 4.77 -15.28 -41.48
N THR A 2 4.38 -14.02 -41.42
CA THR A 2 5.28 -12.88 -41.13
C THR A 2 5.47 -12.80 -39.63
N GLU A 3 6.64 -13.21 -39.14
CA GLU A 3 7.09 -12.92 -37.77
C GLU A 3 7.23 -11.41 -37.63
N THR A 4 6.29 -10.79 -36.94
CA THR A 4 6.34 -9.37 -36.59
C THR A 4 7.34 -9.24 -35.44
N THR A 5 8.55 -8.82 -35.73
CA THR A 5 9.55 -8.46 -34.71
C THR A 5 8.94 -7.41 -33.80
N PRO A 6 8.88 -7.62 -32.48
CA PRO A 6 8.26 -6.67 -31.58
C PRO A 6 9.02 -5.34 -31.63
N THR A 7 8.29 -4.25 -31.71
CA THR A 7 8.86 -2.89 -31.64
C THR A 7 9.59 -2.71 -30.29
N PRO A 8 10.67 -1.89 -30.22
CA PRO A 8 11.44 -1.67 -28.99
C PRO A 8 10.57 -1.25 -27.79
N ALA A 9 9.48 -0.51 -28.03
CA ALA A 9 8.48 -0.14 -27.00
C ALA A 9 7.77 -1.37 -26.43
N ARG A 10 7.32 -2.28 -27.28
CA ARG A 10 6.61 -3.51 -26.87
C ARG A 10 7.52 -4.49 -26.10
N THR A 11 8.81 -4.51 -26.44
CA THR A 11 9.81 -5.30 -25.70
C THR A 11 10.04 -4.72 -24.29
N ARG A 12 10.08 -3.39 -24.15
CA ARG A 12 10.19 -2.71 -22.83
C ARG A 12 8.96 -2.99 -21.97
N GLU A 13 7.78 -2.94 -22.54
CA GLU A 13 6.51 -3.22 -21.89
C GLU A 13 6.43 -4.66 -21.33
N LEU A 14 6.82 -5.65 -22.16
CA LEU A 14 6.87 -7.06 -21.76
C LEU A 14 7.92 -7.31 -20.66
N ASN A 15 9.08 -6.70 -20.76
CA ASN A 15 10.13 -6.80 -19.75
C ASN A 15 9.69 -6.19 -18.41
N LEU A 16 8.97 -5.06 -18.43
CA LEU A 16 8.40 -4.44 -17.25
C LEU A 16 7.41 -5.39 -16.55
N LEU A 17 6.43 -5.88 -17.32
CA LEU A 17 5.41 -6.79 -16.78
C LEU A 17 6.04 -8.07 -16.22
N HIS A 18 7.04 -8.61 -16.90
CA HIS A 18 7.74 -9.80 -16.43
C HIS A 18 8.50 -9.54 -15.10
N ARG A 19 9.23 -8.44 -14.99
CA ARG A 19 9.95 -8.07 -13.76
C ARG A 19 9.00 -7.80 -12.60
N ILE A 20 7.90 -7.10 -12.82
CA ILE A 20 6.87 -6.86 -11.79
C ILE A 20 6.18 -8.18 -11.41
N SER A 21 5.83 -9.04 -12.37
CA SER A 21 5.19 -10.33 -12.09
C SER A 21 6.10 -11.29 -11.32
N GLN A 22 7.41 -11.28 -11.56
CA GLN A 22 8.36 -12.06 -10.78
C GLN A 22 8.38 -11.63 -9.30
N VAL A 23 8.28 -10.33 -9.05
CA VAL A 23 8.29 -9.78 -7.69
C VAL A 23 6.98 -10.09 -6.95
N LEU A 24 5.85 -10.09 -7.65
CA LEU A 24 4.54 -10.41 -7.07
C LEU A 24 4.37 -11.89 -6.69
N GLY A 25 5.27 -12.77 -7.15
CA GLY A 25 5.26 -14.22 -6.84
C GLY A 25 6.01 -14.61 -5.55
N PHE A 26 6.68 -13.67 -4.86
CA PHE A 26 7.38 -13.90 -3.61
C PHE A 26 6.56 -13.38 -2.43
N ASP A 27 6.82 -13.96 -1.23
CA ASP A 27 6.27 -13.49 0.06
C ASP A 27 6.90 -12.13 0.48
N LEU A 28 6.80 -11.13 -0.39
CA LEU A 28 7.31 -9.78 -0.17
C LEU A 28 6.27 -8.91 0.53
N SER A 29 6.72 -8.05 1.42
CA SER A 29 5.85 -7.02 1.98
C SER A 29 5.39 -6.03 0.90
N LEU A 30 4.24 -5.38 1.11
CA LEU A 30 3.77 -4.32 0.20
C LEU A 30 4.85 -3.25 -0.02
N SER A 31 5.58 -2.88 1.04
CA SER A 31 6.66 -1.89 0.96
C SER A 31 7.76 -2.33 -0.02
N ASP A 32 8.18 -3.60 0.03
CA ASP A 32 9.22 -4.12 -0.86
C ASP A 32 8.75 -4.14 -2.32
N VAL A 33 7.50 -4.56 -2.56
CA VAL A 33 6.88 -4.55 -3.89
C VAL A 33 6.85 -3.13 -4.46
N LEU A 34 6.38 -2.15 -3.70
CA LEU A 34 6.33 -0.76 -4.14
C LEU A 34 7.73 -0.19 -4.40
N GLN A 35 8.71 -0.55 -3.56
CA GLN A 35 10.11 -0.13 -3.74
C GLN A 35 10.72 -0.67 -5.04
N VAL A 36 10.43 -1.92 -5.39
CA VAL A 36 10.85 -2.49 -6.68
C VAL A 36 10.16 -1.77 -7.84
N ILE A 37 8.86 -1.51 -7.74
CA ILE A 37 8.11 -0.80 -8.77
C ILE A 37 8.74 0.58 -9.05
N VAL A 38 9.00 1.40 -8.03
CA VAL A 38 9.59 2.74 -8.23
C VAL A 38 11.00 2.65 -8.83
N SER A 39 11.83 1.68 -8.39
CA SER A 39 13.19 1.51 -8.90
C SER A 39 13.21 1.09 -10.37
N VAL A 40 12.42 0.07 -10.73
CA VAL A 40 12.32 -0.40 -12.13
C VAL A 40 11.73 0.69 -13.03
N THR A 41 10.75 1.45 -12.52
CA THR A 41 10.14 2.55 -13.28
C THR A 41 11.15 3.68 -13.53
N ALA A 42 11.97 4.01 -12.52
CA ALA A 42 13.00 5.03 -12.68
C ALA A 42 14.00 4.68 -13.78
N ASP A 43 14.45 3.43 -13.82
CA ASP A 43 15.37 2.93 -14.86
C ASP A 43 14.72 2.97 -16.24
N LEU A 44 13.48 2.49 -16.38
CA LEU A 44 12.79 2.39 -17.67
C LEU A 44 12.40 3.74 -18.27
N MET A 45 12.01 4.70 -17.40
CA MET A 45 11.60 6.03 -17.81
C MET A 45 12.77 7.01 -17.85
N GLU A 46 13.99 6.57 -17.51
CA GLU A 46 15.17 7.43 -17.34
C GLU A 46 14.84 8.62 -16.41
N SER A 47 14.09 8.32 -15.33
CA SER A 47 13.64 9.32 -14.39
C SER A 47 14.67 9.55 -13.31
N LYS A 48 14.84 10.80 -12.89
CA LYS A 48 15.67 11.13 -11.75
C LYS A 48 15.07 10.64 -10.44
N ILE A 49 13.78 10.86 -10.28
CA ILE A 49 12.99 10.39 -9.13
C ILE A 49 11.66 9.82 -9.63
N VAL A 50 11.28 8.67 -9.07
CA VAL A 50 9.93 8.13 -9.14
C VAL A 50 9.40 8.01 -7.72
N SER A 51 8.13 8.31 -7.51
CA SER A 51 7.47 8.13 -6.21
C SER A 51 6.03 7.67 -6.40
N ILE A 52 5.60 6.81 -5.49
CA ILE A 52 4.20 6.41 -5.32
C ILE A 52 3.66 7.14 -4.11
N LEU A 53 2.58 7.88 -4.31
CA LEU A 53 1.86 8.55 -3.24
C LEU A 53 0.47 7.93 -3.10
N LEU A 54 0.10 7.61 -1.87
CA LEU A 54 -1.21 7.06 -1.55
C LEU A 54 -2.12 8.13 -0.95
N TYR A 55 -3.39 8.03 -1.30
CA TYR A 55 -4.45 8.88 -0.78
C TYR A 55 -4.73 8.51 0.67
N ASP A 56 -4.77 9.50 1.55
CA ASP A 56 -5.09 9.29 2.96
C ASP A 56 -6.59 9.06 3.19
N GLU A 57 -6.93 8.45 4.31
CA GLU A 57 -8.33 8.18 4.68
C GLU A 57 -9.15 9.47 4.91
N SER A 58 -8.48 10.59 5.23
CA SER A 58 -9.16 11.88 5.41
C SER A 58 -9.59 12.52 4.10
N GLY A 59 -9.07 12.04 2.97
CA GLY A 59 -9.38 12.56 1.66
C GLY A 59 -8.76 13.92 1.36
N ARG A 60 -7.72 14.35 2.08
CA ARG A 60 -7.13 15.69 1.94
C ARG A 60 -5.71 15.70 1.46
N SER A 61 -4.96 14.63 1.69
CA SER A 61 -3.55 14.56 1.37
C SER A 61 -3.11 13.26 0.70
N LEU A 62 -1.95 13.33 0.07
CA LEU A 62 -1.23 12.22 -0.53
C LEU A 62 0.11 12.10 0.20
N SER A 63 0.37 10.96 0.81
CA SER A 63 1.63 10.64 1.49
C SER A 63 2.52 9.73 0.63
N ILE A 64 3.84 9.86 0.77
CA ILE A 64 4.79 9.02 0.05
C ILE A 64 4.74 7.59 0.62
N ALA A 65 4.33 6.64 -0.20
CA ALA A 65 4.35 5.22 0.13
C ALA A 65 5.66 4.54 -0.30
N ALA A 66 6.25 4.97 -1.42
CA ALA A 66 7.55 4.48 -1.90
C ALA A 66 8.23 5.54 -2.78
N THR A 67 9.56 5.56 -2.75
CA THR A 67 10.41 6.33 -3.65
C THR A 67 11.81 5.74 -3.67
N GLN A 68 12.52 5.78 -4.80
CA GLN A 68 13.92 5.40 -4.85
C GLN A 68 14.86 6.55 -4.46
N SER A 69 14.34 7.77 -4.25
CA SER A 69 15.16 8.88 -3.73
C SER A 69 15.68 8.56 -2.32
N LEU A 70 16.98 8.73 -2.13
CA LEU A 70 17.63 8.60 -0.81
C LEU A 70 17.73 9.94 -0.08
N SER A 71 17.37 11.04 -0.74
CA SER A 71 17.47 12.39 -0.17
C SER A 71 16.44 12.59 0.94
N PRO A 72 16.87 12.97 2.16
CA PRO A 72 15.95 13.34 3.23
C PRO A 72 15.04 14.50 2.85
N VAL A 73 15.55 15.47 2.10
CA VAL A 73 14.79 16.65 1.64
C VAL A 73 13.55 16.25 0.85
N TYR A 74 13.68 15.21 0.01
CA TYR A 74 12.55 14.70 -0.77
C TYR A 74 11.65 13.77 0.06
N ARG A 75 12.23 12.89 0.88
CA ARG A 75 11.49 11.87 1.64
C ARG A 75 10.68 12.45 2.78
N ASP A 76 11.25 13.44 3.47
CA ASP A 76 10.68 14.02 4.70
C ASP A 76 9.84 15.27 4.41
N LYS A 77 9.58 15.57 3.12
CA LYS A 77 8.69 16.68 2.77
C LYS A 77 7.27 16.43 3.30
N PRO A 78 6.53 17.51 3.62
CA PRO A 78 5.13 17.38 4.02
C PRO A 78 4.27 16.66 2.99
N ASP A 79 3.16 16.09 3.46
CA ASP A 79 2.16 15.47 2.60
C ASP A 79 1.65 16.46 1.54
N VAL A 80 1.33 15.91 0.38
CA VAL A 80 0.93 16.68 -0.79
C VAL A 80 -0.58 16.94 -0.74
N SER A 81 -0.99 18.22 -0.69
CA SER A 81 -2.41 18.58 -0.70
C SER A 81 -3.10 18.13 -1.99
N VAL A 82 -4.28 17.52 -1.86
CA VAL A 82 -5.08 17.08 -3.00
C VAL A 82 -5.63 18.27 -3.79
N ASP A 83 -6.14 19.28 -3.12
CA ASP A 83 -6.81 20.41 -3.79
C ASP A 83 -5.85 21.39 -4.47
N LYS A 84 -4.57 21.41 -4.04
CA LYS A 84 -3.62 22.47 -4.43
C LYS A 84 -2.38 21.94 -5.16
N SER A 85 -2.39 20.71 -5.63
CA SER A 85 -1.21 20.12 -6.27
C SER A 85 -1.50 19.47 -7.61
N VAL A 86 -0.45 19.28 -8.38
CA VAL A 86 -0.48 18.55 -9.65
C VAL A 86 -0.88 17.09 -9.43
N SER A 87 -0.31 16.46 -8.42
CA SER A 87 -0.64 15.07 -8.03
C SER A 87 -2.10 14.96 -7.61
N GLY A 88 -2.59 15.93 -6.84
CA GLY A 88 -4.00 15.97 -6.47
C GLY A 88 -4.92 16.19 -7.68
N ARG A 89 -4.52 17.01 -8.64
CA ARG A 89 -5.27 17.18 -9.90
C ARG A 89 -5.32 15.88 -10.70
N ALA A 90 -4.19 15.15 -10.82
CA ALA A 90 -4.18 13.85 -11.46
C ALA A 90 -5.14 12.85 -10.76
N LEU A 91 -5.14 12.85 -9.42
CA LEU A 91 -6.04 12.04 -8.61
C LEU A 91 -7.52 12.38 -8.89
N LEU A 92 -7.88 13.65 -8.80
CA LEU A 92 -9.28 14.12 -8.91
C LEU A 92 -9.84 13.99 -10.34
N THR A 93 -9.03 14.33 -11.34
CA THR A 93 -9.45 14.23 -12.75
C THR A 93 -9.35 12.80 -13.29
N LYS A 94 -8.68 11.90 -12.55
CA LYS A 94 -8.38 10.52 -12.98
C LYS A 94 -7.65 10.47 -14.32
N ALA A 95 -6.85 11.48 -14.60
CA ALA A 95 -6.12 11.65 -15.85
C ALA A 95 -4.67 12.07 -15.61
N PRO A 96 -3.73 11.68 -16.47
CA PRO A 96 -2.33 12.09 -16.39
C PRO A 96 -2.19 13.62 -16.41
N GLN A 97 -1.23 14.12 -15.65
CA GLN A 97 -0.84 15.54 -15.61
C GLN A 97 0.64 15.66 -15.93
N VAL A 98 0.97 16.57 -16.82
CA VAL A 98 2.35 16.87 -17.21
C VAL A 98 2.70 18.30 -16.82
N ILE A 99 3.89 18.51 -16.27
CA ILE A 99 4.49 19.82 -16.06
C ILE A 99 5.87 19.83 -16.69
N ALA A 100 6.08 20.80 -17.58
CA ALA A 100 7.34 20.94 -18.29
C ALA A 100 8.47 21.49 -17.40
N ASP A 101 8.12 22.37 -16.43
CA ASP A 101 9.06 22.91 -15.47
C ASP A 101 8.38 23.17 -14.10
N VAL A 102 8.67 22.28 -13.13
CA VAL A 102 8.13 22.35 -11.77
C VAL A 102 8.78 23.44 -10.92
N GLN A 103 9.92 24.00 -11.35
CA GLN A 103 10.64 25.03 -10.59
C GLN A 103 10.01 26.40 -10.74
N ILE A 104 9.27 26.62 -11.84
CA ILE A 104 8.60 27.88 -12.16
C ILE A 104 7.06 27.76 -12.15
N ASP A 105 6.51 26.55 -12.24
CA ASP A 105 5.06 26.32 -12.25
C ASP A 105 4.43 26.74 -10.91
N GLU A 106 3.44 27.63 -10.96
CA GLU A 106 2.77 28.15 -9.75
C GLU A 106 1.92 27.11 -9.03
N THR A 107 1.49 26.08 -9.73
CA THR A 107 0.67 24.98 -9.17
C THR A 107 1.51 23.93 -8.47
N PHE A 108 2.85 23.95 -8.63
CA PHE A 108 3.77 23.04 -7.96
C PHE A 108 4.22 23.59 -6.60
N GLY A 109 3.68 23.05 -5.51
CA GLY A 109 3.88 23.57 -4.16
C GLY A 109 5.28 23.34 -3.55
N PHE A 110 6.12 22.47 -4.14
CA PHE A 110 7.43 22.08 -3.58
C PHE A 110 8.60 22.55 -4.44
N ARG A 111 8.54 23.81 -4.96
CA ARG A 111 9.55 24.37 -5.86
C ARG A 111 10.96 24.41 -5.25
N ASP A 112 11.08 24.67 -3.95
CA ASP A 112 12.38 24.69 -3.28
C ASP A 112 12.98 23.29 -3.18
N VAL A 113 12.16 22.27 -2.88
CA VAL A 113 12.57 20.86 -2.94
C VAL A 113 12.98 20.49 -4.37
N ALA A 114 12.22 20.92 -5.38
CA ALA A 114 12.56 20.65 -6.77
C ALA A 114 13.91 21.26 -7.17
N LYS A 115 14.22 22.47 -6.75
CA LYS A 115 15.51 23.12 -6.99
C LYS A 115 16.65 22.39 -6.30
N GLN A 116 16.48 22.03 -5.02
CA GLN A 116 17.50 21.32 -4.25
C GLN A 116 17.78 19.92 -4.83
N GLU A 117 16.74 19.21 -5.23
CA GLU A 117 16.83 17.89 -5.85
C GLU A 117 17.24 17.96 -7.33
N GLY A 118 17.26 19.13 -7.94
CA GLY A 118 17.54 19.32 -9.37
C GLY A 118 16.52 18.59 -10.25
N ILE A 119 15.26 18.58 -9.86
CA ILE A 119 14.13 18.14 -10.69
C ILE A 119 13.54 19.31 -11.44
N VAL A 120 13.22 19.09 -12.72
CA VAL A 120 12.71 20.13 -13.61
C VAL A 120 11.34 19.78 -14.15
N SER A 121 11.13 18.59 -14.69
CA SER A 121 9.83 18.22 -15.27
C SER A 121 9.17 17.07 -14.53
N MET A 122 7.85 16.95 -14.66
CA MET A 122 7.03 15.99 -13.94
C MET A 122 5.93 15.40 -14.83
N LEU A 123 5.76 14.08 -14.72
CA LEU A 123 4.56 13.37 -15.14
C LEU A 123 3.93 12.73 -13.91
N SER A 124 2.66 13.02 -13.66
CA SER A 124 1.84 12.42 -12.58
C SER A 124 0.71 11.62 -13.20
N VAL A 125 0.60 10.35 -12.82
CA VAL A 125 -0.41 9.43 -13.35
C VAL A 125 -1.21 8.84 -12.18
N PRO A 126 -2.56 8.84 -12.25
CA PRO A 126 -3.40 8.27 -11.21
C PRO A 126 -3.34 6.74 -11.21
N MET A 127 -3.29 6.15 -10.03
CA MET A 127 -3.46 4.72 -9.80
C MET A 127 -4.94 4.42 -9.56
N LEU A 128 -5.56 3.67 -10.47
CA LEU A 128 -6.99 3.44 -10.48
C LEU A 128 -7.34 1.97 -10.15
N ILE A 129 -8.29 1.78 -9.23
CA ILE A 129 -8.96 0.50 -8.98
C ILE A 129 -10.46 0.67 -9.18
N ARG A 130 -11.03 -0.11 -10.09
CA ARG A 130 -12.49 -0.05 -10.40
C ARG A 130 -12.98 1.38 -10.68
N GLY A 131 -12.13 2.18 -11.35
CA GLY A 131 -12.43 3.57 -11.67
C GLY A 131 -12.29 4.57 -10.51
N GLN A 132 -11.83 4.13 -9.34
CA GLN A 132 -11.50 5.01 -8.21
C GLN A 132 -9.99 5.20 -8.10
N ALA A 133 -9.57 6.44 -7.88
CA ALA A 133 -8.17 6.76 -7.69
C ALA A 133 -7.78 6.47 -6.22
N ILE A 134 -6.75 5.64 -6.03
CA ILE A 134 -6.22 5.26 -4.71
C ILE A 134 -4.91 5.98 -4.39
N GLY A 135 -4.34 6.67 -5.37
CA GLY A 135 -3.08 7.38 -5.27
C GLY A 135 -2.59 7.79 -6.64
N VAL A 136 -1.34 8.21 -6.69
CA VAL A 136 -0.65 8.61 -7.93
C VAL A 136 0.76 8.05 -7.97
N ILE A 137 1.29 7.84 -9.18
CA ILE A 137 2.71 7.65 -9.42
C ILE A 137 3.27 8.87 -10.13
N ASN A 138 4.36 9.40 -9.61
CA ASN A 138 5.04 10.56 -10.15
C ASN A 138 6.40 10.16 -10.69
N SER A 139 6.72 10.61 -11.90
CA SER A 139 8.03 10.52 -12.54
C SER A 139 8.59 11.93 -12.73
N TYR A 140 9.82 12.15 -12.29
CA TYR A 140 10.50 13.45 -12.40
C TYR A 140 11.79 13.30 -13.20
N ALA A 141 12.08 14.28 -14.09
CA ALA A 141 13.32 14.36 -14.82
C ALA A 141 14.13 15.59 -14.41
N HIS A 142 15.44 15.54 -14.67
CA HIS A 142 16.39 16.64 -14.36
C HIS A 142 16.51 17.68 -15.48
N GLN A 143 15.74 17.51 -16.54
CA GLN A 143 15.68 18.42 -17.69
C GLN A 143 14.23 18.69 -18.07
N PRO A 144 13.93 19.78 -18.77
CA PRO A 144 12.63 19.99 -19.38
C PRO A 144 12.34 18.80 -20.33
N ARG A 145 11.21 18.13 -20.11
CA ARG A 145 10.82 16.97 -20.91
C ARG A 145 9.38 17.12 -21.38
N ASN A 146 9.21 17.04 -22.69
CA ASN A 146 7.89 16.84 -23.28
C ASN A 146 7.60 15.33 -23.25
N TYR A 147 6.87 14.88 -22.23
CA TYR A 147 6.47 13.49 -22.12
C TYR A 147 5.60 13.10 -23.32
N SER A 148 6.04 12.10 -24.08
CA SER A 148 5.33 11.56 -25.22
C SER A 148 4.09 10.76 -24.78
N GLU A 149 3.20 10.46 -25.73
CA GLU A 149 2.10 9.55 -25.47
C GLU A 149 2.58 8.17 -24.99
N ASP A 150 3.72 7.69 -25.49
CA ASP A 150 4.31 6.42 -25.07
C ASP A 150 4.85 6.49 -23.63
N ASP A 151 5.46 7.61 -23.21
CA ASP A 151 5.83 7.84 -21.80
C ASP A 151 4.60 7.78 -20.90
N ILE A 152 3.52 8.46 -21.29
CA ILE A 152 2.27 8.49 -20.52
C ILE A 152 1.65 7.09 -20.46
N LYS A 153 1.60 6.35 -21.57
CA LYS A 153 1.10 4.97 -21.62
C LYS A 153 1.95 4.05 -20.74
N MET A 154 3.28 4.16 -20.80
CA MET A 154 4.19 3.34 -20.00
C MET A 154 3.96 3.59 -18.50
N LEU A 155 3.94 4.84 -18.05
CA LEU A 155 3.71 5.14 -16.63
C LEU A 155 2.29 4.76 -16.19
N SER A 156 1.29 4.86 -17.08
CA SER A 156 -0.08 4.42 -16.81
C SER A 156 -0.19 2.90 -16.62
N LEU A 157 0.59 2.14 -17.39
CA LEU A 157 0.68 0.68 -17.23
C LEU A 157 1.29 0.34 -15.85
N VAL A 158 2.39 1.00 -15.48
CA VAL A 158 2.99 0.85 -14.16
C VAL A 158 2.01 1.22 -13.04
N ALA A 159 1.32 2.36 -13.18
CA ALA A 159 0.31 2.83 -12.23
C ALA A 159 -0.80 1.77 -12.01
N SER A 160 -1.23 1.12 -13.09
CA SER A 160 -2.22 0.04 -13.01
C SER A 160 -1.70 -1.18 -12.26
N GLN A 161 -0.44 -1.59 -12.50
CA GLN A 161 0.18 -2.71 -11.79
C GLN A 161 0.40 -2.39 -10.30
N ALA A 162 0.88 -1.18 -9.99
CA ALA A 162 1.03 -0.73 -8.62
C ALA A 162 -0.32 -0.70 -7.87
N ALA A 163 -1.37 -0.22 -8.52
CA ALA A 163 -2.72 -0.21 -7.97
C ALA A 163 -3.20 -1.62 -7.60
N ILE A 164 -3.02 -2.59 -8.50
CA ILE A 164 -3.39 -4.00 -8.28
C ILE A 164 -2.59 -4.57 -7.10
N ALA A 165 -1.28 -4.32 -7.03
CA ALA A 165 -0.44 -4.80 -5.94
C ALA A 165 -0.90 -4.24 -4.58
N ILE A 166 -1.21 -2.95 -4.51
CA ILE A 166 -1.71 -2.29 -3.31
C ILE A 166 -3.05 -2.88 -2.87
N GLU A 167 -3.98 -3.05 -3.81
CA GLU A 167 -5.31 -3.60 -3.50
C GLU A 167 -5.23 -5.04 -3.02
N ASN A 168 -4.40 -5.87 -3.66
CA ASN A 168 -4.18 -7.26 -3.24
C ASN A 168 -3.63 -7.32 -1.82
N ALA A 169 -2.63 -6.50 -1.49
CA ALA A 169 -2.06 -6.46 -0.14
C ALA A 169 -3.09 -5.98 0.90
N ARG A 170 -3.92 -4.97 0.57
CA ARG A 170 -5.01 -4.53 1.44
C ARG A 170 -6.04 -5.63 1.70
N LEU A 171 -6.44 -6.35 0.66
CA LEU A 171 -7.38 -7.45 0.77
C LEU A 171 -6.81 -8.61 1.59
N GLN A 172 -5.54 -8.96 1.40
CA GLN A 172 -4.85 -9.97 2.20
C GLN A 172 -4.80 -9.59 3.68
N ALA A 173 -4.40 -8.36 3.99
CA ALA A 173 -4.35 -7.84 5.36
C ALA A 173 -5.75 -7.85 6.02
N ALA A 174 -6.78 -7.41 5.31
CA ALA A 174 -8.16 -7.45 5.81
C ALA A 174 -8.65 -8.88 6.04
N THR A 175 -8.32 -9.81 5.15
CA THR A 175 -8.69 -11.23 5.29
C THR A 175 -7.99 -11.85 6.51
N ALA A 176 -6.71 -11.61 6.69
CA ALA A 176 -5.94 -12.09 7.84
C ALA A 176 -6.52 -11.57 9.16
N ALA A 177 -6.81 -10.27 9.25
CA ALA A 177 -7.42 -9.66 10.43
C ALA A 177 -8.80 -10.26 10.74
N PHE A 178 -9.62 -10.50 9.71
CA PHE A 178 -10.93 -11.13 9.89
C PHE A 178 -10.82 -12.59 10.36
N GLN A 179 -9.89 -13.36 9.82
CA GLN A 179 -9.62 -14.73 10.26
C GLN A 179 -9.18 -14.76 11.71
N GLU A 180 -8.27 -13.86 12.11
CA GLU A 180 -7.81 -13.75 13.49
C GLU A 180 -8.96 -13.40 14.45
N ASP A 181 -9.83 -12.45 14.10
CA ASP A 181 -11.01 -12.11 14.92
C ASP A 181 -11.95 -13.31 15.06
N LEU A 182 -12.18 -14.06 13.98
CA LEU A 182 -13.03 -15.24 14.01
C LEU A 182 -12.44 -16.33 14.93
N GLU A 183 -11.14 -16.57 14.87
CA GLU A 183 -10.47 -17.53 15.76
C GLU A 183 -10.52 -17.07 17.22
N ASN A 184 -10.28 -15.80 17.48
CA ASN A 184 -10.39 -15.20 18.81
C ASN A 184 -11.79 -15.41 19.41
N ARG A 185 -12.84 -15.15 18.62
CA ARG A 185 -14.24 -15.39 19.03
C ARG A 185 -14.50 -16.87 19.32
N LYS A 186 -13.99 -17.79 18.50
CA LYS A 186 -14.12 -19.24 18.74
C LYS A 186 -13.43 -19.69 20.02
N LEU A 187 -12.22 -19.20 20.29
CA LEU A 187 -11.48 -19.51 21.52
C LEU A 187 -12.21 -19.00 22.76
N VAL A 188 -12.68 -17.75 22.75
CA VAL A 188 -13.45 -17.16 23.82
C VAL A 188 -14.76 -17.94 24.06
N ALA A 189 -15.46 -18.35 22.99
CA ALA A 189 -16.67 -19.15 23.08
C ALA A 189 -16.41 -20.52 23.74
N LYS A 190 -15.33 -21.22 23.35
CA LYS A 190 -14.91 -22.48 24.00
C LYS A 190 -14.59 -22.29 25.48
N ALA A 191 -13.82 -21.25 25.82
CA ALA A 191 -13.48 -20.95 27.22
C ALA A 191 -14.72 -20.61 28.05
N LYS A 192 -15.70 -19.89 27.50
CA LYS A 192 -17.01 -19.67 28.15
C LYS A 192 -17.70 -21.00 28.45
N ALA A 193 -17.77 -21.90 27.48
CA ALA A 193 -18.40 -23.21 27.64
C ALA A 193 -17.74 -24.05 28.78
N VAL A 194 -16.41 -23.98 28.90
CA VAL A 194 -15.66 -24.61 29.99
C VAL A 194 -16.05 -23.99 31.35
N LEU A 195 -16.08 -22.67 31.45
CA LEU A 195 -16.47 -21.97 32.69
C LEU A 195 -17.93 -22.28 33.09
N MET A 196 -18.83 -22.32 32.14
CA MET A 196 -20.23 -22.70 32.36
C MET A 196 -20.33 -24.10 32.90
N LYS A 197 -19.61 -25.07 32.28
CA LYS A 197 -19.64 -26.49 32.71
C LYS A 197 -18.98 -26.72 34.07
N LYS A 198 -17.81 -26.12 34.32
CA LYS A 198 -17.02 -26.42 35.55
C LYS A 198 -17.38 -25.53 36.73
N LYS A 199 -17.73 -24.26 36.50
CA LYS A 199 -18.02 -23.29 37.57
C LYS A 199 -19.50 -22.97 37.71
N GLY A 200 -20.37 -23.61 36.92
CA GLY A 200 -21.82 -23.38 36.99
C GLY A 200 -22.21 -21.92 36.60
N MET A 201 -21.37 -21.25 35.86
CA MET A 201 -21.63 -19.86 35.43
C MET A 201 -22.65 -19.84 34.28
N ASP A 202 -23.48 -18.79 34.22
CA ASP A 202 -24.22 -18.48 32.99
C ASP A 202 -23.29 -17.85 31.95
N GLU A 203 -23.73 -17.77 30.71
CA GLU A 203 -22.92 -17.23 29.60
C GLU A 203 -22.48 -15.76 29.85
N PRO A 204 -23.35 -14.83 30.31
CA PRO A 204 -22.93 -13.49 30.65
C PRO A 204 -21.88 -13.42 31.77
N ALA A 205 -21.99 -14.28 32.80
CA ALA A 205 -21.00 -14.32 33.89
C ALA A 205 -19.65 -14.86 33.41
N ALA A 206 -19.66 -15.91 32.58
CA ALA A 206 -18.45 -16.46 31.98
C ALA A 206 -17.74 -15.44 31.09
N HIS A 207 -18.48 -14.66 30.30
CA HIS A 207 -17.90 -13.57 29.49
C HIS A 207 -17.28 -12.48 30.34
N ARG A 208 -18.01 -11.99 31.37
CA ARG A 208 -17.50 -10.99 32.32
C ARG A 208 -16.27 -11.47 33.07
N PHE A 209 -16.21 -12.75 33.40
CA PHE A 209 -15.04 -13.34 34.06
C PHE A 209 -13.80 -13.24 33.15
N ILE A 210 -13.89 -13.67 31.89
CA ILE A 210 -12.77 -13.59 30.93
C ILE A 210 -12.36 -12.15 30.73
N GLN A 211 -13.32 -11.23 30.58
CA GLN A 211 -13.05 -9.80 30.41
C GLN A 211 -12.35 -9.19 31.64
N LYS A 212 -12.80 -9.51 32.86
CA LYS A 212 -12.18 -9.03 34.09
C LYS A 212 -10.75 -9.54 34.24
N GLU A 213 -10.51 -10.83 33.95
CA GLU A 213 -9.15 -11.40 33.99
C GLU A 213 -8.24 -10.76 32.93
N SER A 214 -8.76 -10.48 31.75
CA SER A 214 -8.04 -9.75 30.69
C SER A 214 -7.59 -8.37 31.17
N MET A 215 -8.49 -7.61 31.80
CA MET A 215 -8.17 -6.28 32.33
C MET A 215 -7.18 -6.36 33.52
N ASN A 216 -7.40 -7.28 34.47
CA ASN A 216 -6.54 -7.45 35.64
C ASN A 216 -5.11 -7.83 35.27
N ARG A 217 -4.94 -8.69 34.27
CA ARG A 217 -3.64 -9.19 33.82
C ARG A 217 -3.03 -8.36 32.69
N ARG A 218 -3.77 -7.40 32.14
CA ARG A 218 -3.38 -6.59 30.97
C ARG A 218 -3.02 -7.48 29.77
N LYS A 219 -3.79 -8.55 29.56
CA LYS A 219 -3.61 -9.51 28.48
C LYS A 219 -4.84 -9.56 27.60
N PRO A 220 -4.70 -9.82 26.28
CA PRO A 220 -5.84 -10.02 25.38
C PRO A 220 -6.78 -11.12 25.91
N MET A 221 -8.08 -10.98 25.65
CA MET A 221 -9.07 -12.03 26.03
C MET A 221 -8.73 -13.40 25.43
N ARG A 222 -8.08 -13.43 24.27
CA ARG A 222 -7.56 -14.64 23.63
C ARG A 222 -6.61 -15.41 24.55
N GLU A 223 -5.59 -14.75 25.11
CA GLU A 223 -4.61 -15.38 26.00
C GLU A 223 -5.27 -15.93 27.29
N ILE A 224 -6.27 -15.22 27.80
CA ILE A 224 -7.05 -15.71 28.95
C ILE A 224 -7.87 -16.94 28.58
N ALA A 225 -8.49 -16.92 27.40
CA ALA A 225 -9.25 -18.06 26.89
C ALA A 225 -8.36 -19.29 26.68
N GLU A 226 -7.20 -19.11 26.08
CA GLU A 226 -6.19 -20.18 25.88
C GLU A 226 -5.74 -20.77 27.23
N ALA A 227 -5.45 -19.93 28.24
CA ALA A 227 -5.07 -20.37 29.57
C ALA A 227 -6.17 -21.20 30.26
N ILE A 228 -7.44 -20.82 30.10
CA ILE A 228 -8.59 -21.56 30.62
C ILE A 228 -8.68 -22.93 29.93
N LEU A 229 -8.54 -23.00 28.62
CA LEU A 229 -8.59 -24.25 27.85
C LEU A 229 -7.43 -25.15 28.21
N LEU A 230 -6.20 -24.65 28.28
CA LEU A 230 -5.01 -25.40 28.67
C LEU A 230 -5.15 -25.99 30.09
N SER A 231 -5.74 -25.25 31.03
CA SER A 231 -5.97 -25.73 32.39
C SER A 231 -7.00 -26.88 32.44
N GLU A 232 -7.88 -26.99 31.44
CA GLU A 232 -8.82 -28.09 31.30
C GLU A 232 -8.14 -29.35 30.77
N ASP A 233 -7.36 -29.24 29.70
CA ASP A 233 -6.65 -30.36 29.07
C ASP A 233 -5.71 -31.05 30.06
N MET A 234 -5.06 -30.27 30.96
CA MET A 234 -4.19 -30.80 32.00
C MET A 234 -4.94 -31.52 33.16
N GLN A 235 -6.24 -31.28 33.31
CA GLN A 235 -7.07 -31.89 34.37
C GLN A 235 -7.88 -33.08 33.88
N THR A 236 -7.84 -33.41 32.60
CA THR A 236 -8.43 -34.60 32.01
C THR A 236 -7.28 -35.55 31.64
N PRO A 237 -6.85 -36.45 32.54
CA PRO A 237 -5.88 -37.50 32.18
C PRO A 237 -6.55 -38.39 31.11
N GLY A 238 -5.83 -38.64 30.02
CA GLY A 238 -6.33 -39.40 28.90
C GLY A 238 -6.98 -40.76 29.35
N GLN A 239 -8.20 -40.96 28.87
CA GLN A 239 -8.80 -42.28 28.80
C GLN A 239 -8.27 -42.98 27.56
#